data_41148d5edfe1cb814e7c1b50e2b4608c
#
_entry.id   41148d5edfe1cb814e7c1b50e2b4608c
#
_cell.length_a   1.000
_cell.length_b   1.000
_cell.length_c   1.000
_cell.angle_alpha   90.00
_cell.angle_beta   90.00
_cell.angle_gamma   90.00
#
_symmetry.space_group_name_H-M   'P 1'
#
loop_
_entity.id
_entity.type
_entity.pdbx_description
1 polymer ?
#
loop_
_entity_poly.entity_id
_entity_poly.type
_entity_poly.pdbx_seq_one_letter_code
_entity_poly.pdbx_strand_id
1 'polypeptide(L)'
;MEMLYDYPRLEEKLIIDKLKASNCEVILTNINNKPLPLGEKVADVSLVRSVSMYKALYAAAVRESGGGIAVNSSYTISICGDKILTLSKIKNAGLNVPKSIIAMDAESAQAAYRTLKKPFVDKPPIGSWGRLVSLVTDTVSWRSLLEHRQMLPSQQLKIHIMQDYIEVNNRDIRVIVVGGEVLGAMYRVSVGDEWRTNIALGGKPVQRRLDPVLEEVTLKAAESVKGDFISVDILEDSTGTLYVNEVNGVPEFKGFMEATGIDVASELVKFLIEVSKR
;
A
#
# COMPACT_ATOMS: atom_id res chain seq x y z
N MET A 1 -2.97 16.61 -18.48
CA MET A 1 -2.89 15.53 -17.49
C MET A 1 -4.14 14.69 -17.49
N GLU A 2 -4.07 13.41 -17.14
CA GLU A 2 -5.24 12.56 -16.98
C GLU A 2 -5.32 12.04 -15.54
N MET A 3 -6.55 11.81 -15.05
CA MET A 3 -6.79 11.06 -13.82
C MET A 3 -7.68 9.85 -14.12
N LEU A 4 -7.12 8.65 -13.89
CA LEU A 4 -7.76 7.35 -14.03
C LEU A 4 -8.34 6.93 -12.67
N TYR A 5 -9.64 6.74 -12.57
CA TYR A 5 -10.30 6.35 -11.31
C TYR A 5 -11.46 5.40 -11.57
N ASP A 6 -11.87 4.65 -10.53
CA ASP A 6 -13.07 3.81 -10.56
C ASP A 6 -14.20 4.38 -9.69
N TYR A 7 -13.87 4.92 -8.51
CA TYR A 7 -14.82 5.57 -7.60
C TYR A 7 -14.27 6.93 -7.13
N PRO A 8 -15.02 8.03 -7.30
CA PRO A 8 -14.59 9.36 -6.86
C PRO A 8 -14.78 9.54 -5.35
N ARG A 9 -13.82 9.07 -4.54
CA ARG A 9 -13.76 9.30 -3.09
C ARG A 9 -13.39 10.74 -2.79
N LEU A 10 -13.23 11.09 -1.51
CA LEU A 10 -12.83 12.43 -1.09
C LEU A 10 -11.47 12.82 -1.67
N GLU A 11 -10.50 11.91 -1.62
CA GLU A 11 -9.14 12.11 -2.13
C GLU A 11 -9.15 12.47 -3.63
N GLU A 12 -9.90 11.73 -4.43
CA GLU A 12 -10.01 11.99 -5.86
C GLU A 12 -10.64 13.35 -6.15
N LYS A 13 -11.66 13.76 -5.38
CA LYS A 13 -12.30 15.08 -5.51
C LYS A 13 -11.30 16.20 -5.17
N LEU A 14 -10.56 16.09 -4.07
CA LEU A 14 -9.54 17.06 -3.68
C LEU A 14 -8.45 17.21 -4.74
N ILE A 15 -7.95 16.10 -5.31
CA ILE A 15 -6.96 16.12 -6.37
C ILE A 15 -7.51 16.82 -7.62
N ILE A 16 -8.73 16.48 -8.05
CA ILE A 16 -9.39 17.11 -9.21
C ILE A 16 -9.52 18.61 -9.03
N ASP A 17 -9.94 19.07 -7.85
CA ASP A 17 -10.10 20.51 -7.56
C ASP A 17 -8.75 21.23 -7.62
N LYS A 18 -7.67 20.63 -7.10
CA LYS A 18 -6.31 21.20 -7.18
C LYS A 18 -5.77 21.21 -8.61
N LEU A 19 -5.99 20.16 -9.39
CA LEU A 19 -5.62 20.09 -10.80
C LEU A 19 -6.32 21.19 -11.61
N LYS A 20 -7.63 21.38 -11.42
CA LYS A 20 -8.38 22.45 -12.08
C LYS A 20 -7.90 23.85 -11.69
N ALA A 21 -7.55 24.05 -10.42
CA ALA A 21 -7.02 25.32 -9.92
C ALA A 21 -5.60 25.62 -10.44
N SER A 22 -4.87 24.65 -10.93
CA SER A 22 -3.49 24.79 -11.45
C SER A 22 -3.40 25.18 -12.92
N ASN A 23 -4.51 25.53 -13.57
CA ASN A 23 -4.61 25.86 -15.02
C ASN A 23 -4.12 24.72 -15.95
N CYS A 24 -4.15 23.46 -15.49
CA CYS A 24 -3.84 22.31 -16.32
C CYS A 24 -5.09 21.80 -17.02
N GLU A 25 -4.93 21.39 -18.28
CA GLU A 25 -5.98 20.62 -18.96
C GLU A 25 -6.09 19.24 -18.26
N VAL A 26 -7.29 18.91 -17.77
CA VAL A 26 -7.54 17.69 -16.99
C VAL A 26 -8.55 16.81 -17.68
N ILE A 27 -8.12 15.61 -18.05
CA ILE A 27 -8.96 14.54 -18.56
C ILE A 27 -9.36 13.63 -17.40
N LEU A 28 -10.66 13.48 -17.18
CA LEU A 28 -11.21 12.57 -16.17
C LEU A 28 -11.69 11.29 -16.82
N THR A 29 -11.06 10.17 -16.50
CA THR A 29 -11.38 8.87 -17.06
C THR A 29 -11.85 7.91 -15.97
N ASN A 30 -13.17 7.68 -15.92
CA ASN A 30 -13.71 6.62 -15.09
C ASN A 30 -13.57 5.28 -15.83
N ILE A 31 -12.66 4.44 -15.36
CA ILE A 31 -12.30 3.17 -15.99
C ILE A 31 -13.39 2.08 -15.88
N ASN A 32 -14.45 2.32 -15.09
CA ASN A 32 -15.58 1.40 -15.03
C ASN A 32 -16.54 1.54 -16.21
N ASN A 33 -16.57 2.69 -16.87
CA ASN A 33 -17.52 2.99 -17.95
C ASN A 33 -16.87 3.54 -19.22
N LYS A 34 -15.56 3.77 -19.21
CA LYS A 34 -14.83 4.29 -20.36
C LYS A 34 -13.73 3.31 -20.77
N PRO A 35 -13.74 2.77 -22.00
CA PRO A 35 -12.67 1.89 -22.48
C PRO A 35 -11.35 2.66 -22.62
N LEU A 36 -10.25 1.94 -22.45
CA LEU A 36 -8.91 2.48 -22.55
C LEU A 36 -8.27 1.99 -23.85
N PRO A 37 -7.99 2.85 -24.83
CA PRO A 37 -7.30 2.47 -26.06
C PRO A 37 -5.85 2.06 -25.75
N LEU A 38 -5.44 0.89 -26.25
CA LEU A 38 -4.08 0.36 -26.10
C LEU A 38 -3.16 0.99 -27.14
N GLY A 39 -1.98 1.47 -26.72
CA GLY A 39 -0.98 2.05 -27.61
C GLY A 39 -1.26 3.49 -28.03
N GLU A 40 -2.30 4.13 -27.49
CA GLU A 40 -2.62 5.54 -27.76
C GLU A 40 -2.20 6.45 -26.62
N LYS A 41 -1.50 7.54 -26.95
CA LYS A 41 -1.15 8.59 -25.97
C LYS A 41 -2.36 9.48 -25.73
N VAL A 42 -2.92 9.45 -24.53
CA VAL A 42 -4.08 10.28 -24.12
C VAL A 42 -3.64 11.54 -23.38
N ALA A 43 -2.59 11.43 -22.58
CA ALA A 43 -2.01 12.53 -21.83
C ALA A 43 -0.52 12.28 -21.59
N ASP A 44 0.24 13.33 -21.26
CA ASP A 44 1.65 13.18 -20.92
C ASP A 44 1.81 12.45 -19.59
N VAL A 45 0.98 12.79 -18.61
CA VAL A 45 0.96 12.17 -17.27
C VAL A 45 -0.45 11.71 -16.93
N SER A 46 -0.57 10.46 -16.51
CA SER A 46 -1.80 9.83 -16.03
C SER A 46 -1.67 9.42 -14.57
N LEU A 47 -2.37 10.10 -13.67
CA LEU A 47 -2.47 9.72 -12.26
C LEU A 47 -3.44 8.54 -12.09
N VAL A 48 -2.98 7.45 -11.49
CA VAL A 48 -3.77 6.24 -11.29
C VAL A 48 -4.33 6.19 -9.87
N ARG A 49 -5.66 6.23 -9.76
CA ARG A 49 -6.40 6.29 -8.48
C ARG A 49 -7.50 5.23 -8.37
N SER A 50 -7.33 4.06 -8.98
CA SER A 50 -8.29 2.97 -8.84
C SER A 50 -8.12 2.24 -7.51
N VAL A 51 -9.24 1.94 -6.85
CA VAL A 51 -9.29 1.12 -5.62
C VAL A 51 -8.87 -0.32 -5.90
N SER A 52 -9.25 -0.85 -7.05
CA SER A 52 -8.85 -2.18 -7.49
C SER A 52 -7.41 -2.17 -7.99
N MET A 53 -6.53 -2.89 -7.31
CA MET A 53 -5.11 -3.03 -7.69
C MET A 53 -4.95 -3.52 -9.13
N TYR A 54 -5.72 -4.51 -9.58
CA TYR A 54 -5.63 -5.01 -10.96
C TYR A 54 -6.10 -3.99 -11.99
N LYS A 55 -7.18 -3.25 -11.71
CA LYS A 55 -7.61 -2.16 -12.59
C LYS A 55 -6.58 -1.04 -12.63
N ALA A 56 -5.98 -0.68 -11.49
CA ALA A 56 -4.90 0.29 -11.43
C ALA A 56 -3.69 -0.15 -12.27
N LEU A 57 -3.24 -1.40 -12.09
CA LEU A 57 -2.13 -1.98 -12.82
C LEU A 57 -2.35 -1.95 -14.34
N TYR A 58 -3.50 -2.44 -14.78
CA TYR A 58 -3.81 -2.50 -16.22
C TYR A 58 -4.00 -1.11 -16.83
N ALA A 59 -4.65 -0.19 -16.11
CA ALA A 59 -4.81 1.18 -16.57
C ALA A 59 -3.45 1.89 -16.72
N ALA A 60 -2.53 1.73 -15.76
CA ALA A 60 -1.18 2.24 -15.86
C ALA A 60 -0.45 1.65 -17.09
N ALA A 61 -0.44 0.32 -17.24
CA ALA A 61 0.22 -0.36 -18.36
C ALA A 61 -0.33 0.08 -19.72
N VAL A 62 -1.65 0.28 -19.84
CA VAL A 62 -2.27 0.78 -21.07
C VAL A 62 -1.78 2.21 -21.40
N ARG A 63 -1.66 3.10 -20.40
CA ARG A 63 -1.15 4.45 -20.65
C ARG A 63 0.33 4.48 -20.99
N GLU A 64 1.13 3.66 -20.31
CA GLU A 64 2.55 3.48 -20.62
C GLU A 64 2.78 2.94 -22.05
N SER A 65 1.93 2.04 -22.52
CA SER A 65 2.01 1.52 -23.91
C SER A 65 1.80 2.58 -24.99
N GLY A 66 1.11 3.67 -24.66
CA GLY A 66 0.94 4.84 -25.53
C GLY A 66 2.03 5.90 -25.42
N GLY A 67 3.08 5.65 -24.59
CA GLY A 67 4.16 6.61 -24.34
C GLY A 67 3.82 7.70 -23.33
N GLY A 68 2.74 7.54 -22.55
CA GLY A 68 2.42 8.38 -21.40
C GLY A 68 3.16 7.92 -20.15
N ILE A 69 3.29 8.83 -19.17
CA ILE A 69 3.85 8.52 -17.85
C ILE A 69 2.69 8.20 -16.89
N ALA A 70 2.69 7.01 -16.29
CA ALA A 70 1.74 6.66 -15.25
C ALA A 70 2.31 6.94 -13.86
N VAL A 71 1.56 7.58 -12.99
CA VAL A 71 1.89 7.80 -11.57
C VAL A 71 0.83 7.08 -10.72
N ASN A 72 1.19 6.02 -10.03
CA ASN A 72 2.44 5.28 -10.13
C ASN A 72 2.50 4.43 -11.41
N SER A 73 3.72 4.05 -11.78
CA SER A 73 3.94 3.14 -12.91
C SER A 73 3.30 1.77 -12.70
N SER A 74 3.02 1.06 -13.79
CA SER A 74 2.53 -0.33 -13.72
C SER A 74 3.48 -1.24 -12.93
N TYR A 75 4.80 -1.02 -13.06
CA TYR A 75 5.80 -1.72 -12.26
C TYR A 75 5.58 -1.49 -10.75
N THR A 76 5.51 -0.24 -10.32
CA THR A 76 5.31 0.12 -8.91
C THR A 76 4.01 -0.46 -8.37
N ILE A 77 2.90 -0.31 -9.12
CA ILE A 77 1.59 -0.84 -8.72
C ILE A 77 1.64 -2.37 -8.58
N SER A 78 2.31 -3.08 -9.51
CA SER A 78 2.43 -4.54 -9.44
C SER A 78 3.22 -5.01 -8.22
N ILE A 79 4.33 -4.34 -7.89
CA ILE A 79 5.14 -4.65 -6.71
C ILE A 79 4.36 -4.35 -5.43
N CYS A 80 3.79 -3.16 -5.31
CA CYS A 80 3.06 -2.74 -4.10
C CYS A 80 1.73 -3.49 -3.92
N GLY A 81 1.15 -4.03 -4.99
CA GLY A 81 -0.10 -4.81 -4.94
C GLY A 81 0.07 -6.25 -4.44
N ASP A 82 1.31 -6.73 -4.33
CA ASP A 82 1.65 -8.08 -3.86
C ASP A 82 2.65 -8.01 -2.70
N LYS A 83 2.22 -8.49 -1.52
CA LYS A 83 3.02 -8.43 -0.29
C LYS A 83 4.31 -9.25 -0.37
N ILE A 84 4.35 -10.34 -1.12
CA ILE A 84 5.56 -11.15 -1.28
C ILE A 84 6.58 -10.37 -2.12
N LEU A 85 6.13 -9.78 -3.24
CA LEU A 85 6.99 -8.97 -4.10
C LEU A 85 7.51 -7.74 -3.35
N THR A 86 6.62 -7.04 -2.62
CA THR A 86 7.00 -5.89 -1.78
C THR A 86 8.05 -6.28 -0.74
N LEU A 87 7.76 -7.28 0.09
CA LEU A 87 8.67 -7.72 1.16
C LEU A 87 10.04 -8.16 0.61
N SER A 88 10.04 -8.83 -0.56
CA SER A 88 11.28 -9.24 -1.23
C SER A 88 12.11 -8.03 -1.67
N LYS A 89 11.49 -6.99 -2.24
CA LYS A 89 12.18 -5.75 -2.62
C LYS A 89 12.74 -5.01 -1.42
N ILE A 90 11.94 -4.85 -0.37
CA ILE A 90 12.33 -4.19 0.87
C ILE A 90 13.50 -4.93 1.53
N LYS A 91 13.42 -6.27 1.61
CA LYS A 91 14.50 -7.08 2.17
C LYS A 91 15.80 -6.98 1.38
N ASN A 92 15.72 -6.98 0.05
CA ASN A 92 16.88 -6.82 -0.84
C ASN A 92 17.51 -5.42 -0.73
N ALA A 93 16.74 -4.40 -0.35
CA ALA A 93 17.24 -3.06 -0.04
C ALA A 93 17.93 -2.97 1.35
N GLY A 94 18.04 -4.08 2.09
CA GLY A 94 18.68 -4.12 3.40
C GLY A 94 17.81 -3.60 4.55
N LEU A 95 16.53 -3.37 4.32
CA LEU A 95 15.59 -2.93 5.35
C LEU A 95 15.04 -4.10 6.18
N ASN A 96 14.67 -3.80 7.42
CA ASN A 96 14.00 -4.79 8.26
C ASN A 96 12.55 -4.99 7.79
N VAL A 97 12.17 -6.26 7.69
CA VAL A 97 10.78 -6.72 7.53
C VAL A 97 10.50 -7.75 8.62
N PRO A 98 9.25 -7.94 9.06
CA PRO A 98 8.94 -9.03 9.98
C PRO A 98 9.43 -10.35 9.39
N LYS A 99 10.09 -11.18 10.20
CA LYS A 99 10.56 -12.49 9.75
C LYS A 99 9.38 -13.28 9.19
N SER A 100 9.52 -13.77 7.98
CA SER A 100 8.41 -14.33 7.21
C SER A 100 8.80 -15.69 6.61
N ILE A 101 7.85 -16.62 6.62
CA ILE A 101 7.90 -17.88 5.87
C ILE A 101 6.77 -17.84 4.85
N ILE A 102 7.10 -18.12 3.59
CA ILE A 102 6.10 -18.19 2.51
C ILE A 102 5.79 -19.65 2.26
N ALA A 103 4.50 -19.99 2.32
CA ALA A 103 4.01 -21.34 2.01
C ALA A 103 3.04 -21.26 0.84
N MET A 104 3.30 -22.03 -0.21
CA MET A 104 2.57 -21.95 -1.47
C MET A 104 1.24 -22.70 -1.45
N ASP A 105 1.08 -23.59 -0.47
CA ASP A 105 -0.13 -24.40 -0.26
C ASP A 105 -0.31 -24.80 1.21
N ALA A 106 -1.38 -25.50 1.51
CA ALA A 106 -1.71 -25.94 2.86
C ALA A 106 -0.71 -26.94 3.45
N GLU A 107 -0.08 -27.79 2.63
CA GLU A 107 0.89 -28.78 3.11
C GLU A 107 2.16 -28.07 3.57
N SER A 108 2.70 -27.19 2.75
CA SER A 108 3.87 -26.37 3.11
C SER A 108 3.58 -25.42 4.27
N ALA A 109 2.35 -24.86 4.35
CA ALA A 109 1.91 -24.05 5.48
C ALA A 109 1.83 -24.87 6.78
N GLN A 110 1.35 -26.11 6.73
CA GLN A 110 1.32 -27.00 7.88
C GLN A 110 2.74 -27.41 8.33
N ALA A 111 3.67 -27.58 7.39
CA ALA A 111 5.07 -27.82 7.71
C ALA A 111 5.70 -26.61 8.42
N ALA A 112 5.49 -25.39 7.88
CA ALA A 112 5.97 -24.14 8.47
C ALA A 112 5.38 -23.88 9.88
N TYR A 113 4.09 -24.14 10.09
CA TYR A 113 3.42 -23.99 11.39
C TYR A 113 4.14 -24.70 12.54
N ARG A 114 4.75 -25.87 12.27
CA ARG A 114 5.47 -26.67 13.29
C ARG A 114 6.75 -25.97 13.78
N THR A 115 7.30 -25.06 13.00
CA THR A 115 8.58 -24.38 13.28
C THR A 115 8.41 -22.95 13.76
N LEU A 116 7.22 -22.37 13.55
CA LEU A 116 6.93 -20.99 13.90
C LEU A 116 6.67 -20.82 15.41
N LYS A 117 7.22 -19.73 15.95
CA LYS A 117 6.89 -19.28 17.31
C LYS A 117 5.50 -18.64 17.28
N LYS A 118 4.71 -18.87 18.33
CA LYS A 118 3.38 -18.27 18.50
C LYS A 118 3.43 -17.13 19.50
N PRO A 119 2.59 -16.08 19.34
CA PRO A 119 1.69 -15.87 18.20
C PRO A 119 2.44 -15.50 16.91
N PHE A 120 1.82 -15.74 15.75
CA PHE A 120 2.28 -15.27 14.45
C PHE A 120 1.10 -14.75 13.61
N VAL A 121 1.39 -13.94 12.59
CA VAL A 121 0.40 -13.39 11.66
C VAL A 121 0.38 -14.20 10.38
N ASP A 122 -0.79 -14.66 9.93
CA ASP A 122 -1.00 -15.22 8.60
C ASP A 122 -1.77 -14.23 7.72
N LYS A 123 -1.27 -14.00 6.51
CA LYS A 123 -1.92 -13.10 5.54
C LYS A 123 -1.69 -13.58 4.10
N PRO A 124 -2.63 -13.29 3.14
CA PRO A 124 -2.41 -13.60 1.74
C PRO A 124 -1.48 -12.59 1.07
N PRO A 125 -0.89 -12.93 -0.10
CA PRO A 125 -0.10 -11.99 -0.89
C PRO A 125 -0.86 -10.74 -1.32
N ILE A 126 -2.12 -10.92 -1.71
CA ILE A 126 -2.99 -9.85 -2.20
C ILE A 126 -4.14 -9.58 -1.21
N GLY A 127 -4.59 -8.35 -1.17
CA GLY A 127 -5.68 -7.91 -0.30
C GLY A 127 -5.34 -6.60 0.42
N SER A 128 -6.37 -5.88 0.86
CA SER A 128 -6.28 -4.57 1.50
C SER A 128 -7.18 -4.49 2.73
N TRP A 129 -7.02 -3.43 3.51
CA TRP A 129 -7.83 -3.10 4.68
C TRP A 129 -7.82 -4.16 5.79
N GLY A 130 -6.73 -4.91 5.96
CA GLY A 130 -6.60 -5.97 6.96
C GLY A 130 -7.48 -7.21 6.71
N ARG A 131 -8.09 -7.34 5.54
CA ARG A 131 -8.92 -8.52 5.20
C ARG A 131 -8.05 -9.76 5.06
N LEU A 132 -8.54 -10.89 5.58
CA LEU A 132 -7.84 -12.18 5.58
C LEU A 132 -6.47 -12.14 6.32
N VAL A 133 -6.26 -11.16 7.19
CA VAL A 133 -5.10 -11.08 8.08
C VAL A 133 -5.52 -11.65 9.43
N SER A 134 -4.86 -12.69 9.89
CA SER A 134 -5.21 -13.45 11.07
C SER A 134 -4.04 -13.56 12.04
N LEU A 135 -4.31 -13.34 13.33
CA LEU A 135 -3.37 -13.66 14.40
C LEU A 135 -3.61 -15.12 14.83
N VAL A 136 -2.58 -15.94 14.71
CA VAL A 136 -2.63 -17.36 15.08
C VAL A 136 -1.96 -17.55 16.44
N THR A 137 -2.76 -17.89 17.44
CA THR A 137 -2.31 -18.06 18.83
C THR A 137 -2.18 -19.52 19.24
N ASP A 138 -2.95 -20.41 18.60
CA ASP A 138 -3.06 -21.81 18.97
C ASP A 138 -3.36 -22.73 17.77
N THR A 139 -3.42 -24.04 18.04
CA THR A 139 -3.64 -25.06 17.00
C THR A 139 -5.06 -25.06 16.46
N VAL A 140 -6.07 -24.66 17.26
CA VAL A 140 -7.46 -24.67 16.83
C VAL A 140 -7.68 -23.54 15.82
N SER A 141 -7.24 -22.32 16.17
CA SER A 141 -7.30 -21.17 15.27
C SER A 141 -6.55 -21.41 13.98
N TRP A 142 -5.38 -22.07 14.04
CA TRP A 142 -4.61 -22.45 12.84
C TRP A 142 -5.36 -23.40 11.93
N ARG A 143 -5.93 -24.48 12.46
CA ARG A 143 -6.67 -25.48 11.66
C ARG A 143 -7.86 -24.85 10.96
N SER A 144 -8.67 -24.09 11.69
CA SER A 144 -9.82 -23.36 11.11
C SER A 144 -9.38 -22.41 9.99
N LEU A 145 -8.31 -21.64 10.22
CA LEU A 145 -7.77 -20.73 9.21
C LEU A 145 -7.33 -21.49 7.95
N LEU A 146 -6.60 -22.57 8.11
CA LEU A 146 -6.08 -23.39 6.99
C LEU A 146 -7.24 -23.96 6.14
N GLU A 147 -8.28 -24.50 6.77
CA GLU A 147 -9.49 -24.98 6.09
C GLU A 147 -10.19 -23.89 5.31
N HIS A 148 -10.43 -22.72 5.94
CA HIS A 148 -11.08 -21.58 5.28
C HIS A 148 -10.27 -21.09 4.07
N ARG A 149 -8.95 -21.01 4.20
CA ARG A 149 -8.07 -20.55 3.11
C ARG A 149 -8.10 -21.51 1.90
N GLN A 150 -8.19 -22.80 2.11
CA GLN A 150 -8.31 -23.78 1.03
C GLN A 150 -9.61 -23.64 0.23
N MET A 151 -10.69 -23.17 0.85
CA MET A 151 -11.99 -22.99 0.21
C MET A 151 -12.06 -21.72 -0.65
N LEU A 152 -11.08 -20.81 -0.56
CA LEU A 152 -11.07 -19.59 -1.36
C LEU A 152 -10.87 -19.90 -2.85
N PRO A 153 -11.55 -19.17 -3.76
CA PRO A 153 -11.53 -19.49 -5.20
C PRO A 153 -10.20 -19.13 -5.89
N SER A 154 -9.50 -18.10 -5.39
CA SER A 154 -8.25 -17.62 -5.98
C SER A 154 -7.04 -18.39 -5.45
N GLN A 155 -6.18 -18.84 -6.36
CA GLN A 155 -4.93 -19.50 -6.00
C GLN A 155 -4.00 -18.61 -5.18
N GLN A 156 -3.94 -17.31 -5.52
CA GLN A 156 -3.14 -16.33 -4.76
C GLN A 156 -3.61 -16.21 -3.30
N LEU A 157 -4.92 -16.35 -3.05
CA LEU A 157 -5.46 -16.29 -1.69
C LEU A 157 -5.17 -17.56 -0.87
N LYS A 158 -4.75 -18.65 -1.50
CA LYS A 158 -4.33 -19.90 -0.83
C LYS A 158 -2.85 -19.90 -0.42
N ILE A 159 -2.07 -18.95 -0.92
CA ILE A 159 -0.68 -18.76 -0.50
C ILE A 159 -0.66 -18.07 0.86
N HIS A 160 0.19 -18.53 1.75
CA HIS A 160 0.35 -18.05 3.10
C HIS A 160 1.64 -17.24 3.27
N ILE A 161 1.54 -16.05 3.81
CA ILE A 161 2.65 -15.29 4.37
C ILE A 161 2.53 -15.40 5.87
N MET A 162 3.37 -16.24 6.46
CA MET A 162 3.38 -16.53 7.90
C MET A 162 4.51 -15.70 8.53
N GLN A 163 4.16 -14.68 9.31
CA GLN A 163 5.09 -13.68 9.84
C GLN A 163 5.17 -13.72 11.36
N ASP A 164 6.36 -13.51 11.91
CA ASP A 164 6.50 -13.25 13.34
C ASP A 164 5.61 -12.06 13.75
N TYR A 165 4.90 -12.22 14.85
CA TYR A 165 4.12 -11.13 15.42
C TYR A 165 5.06 -10.10 16.06
N ILE A 166 4.98 -8.86 15.58
CA ILE A 166 5.70 -7.73 16.18
C ILE A 166 4.76 -7.02 17.14
N GLU A 167 5.16 -6.92 18.39
CA GLU A 167 4.39 -6.21 19.41
C GLU A 167 4.58 -4.70 19.26
N VAL A 168 3.50 -4.01 18.86
CA VAL A 168 3.52 -2.61 18.39
C VAL A 168 2.74 -1.64 19.29
N ASN A 169 2.46 -1.98 20.55
CA ASN A 169 1.71 -1.11 21.47
C ASN A 169 0.41 -0.55 20.85
N ASN A 170 -0.35 -1.40 20.16
CA ASN A 170 -1.63 -1.09 19.51
C ASN A 170 -1.56 0.04 18.47
N ARG A 171 -0.42 0.29 17.86
CA ARG A 171 -0.27 1.32 16.82
C ARG A 171 0.77 0.91 15.77
N ASP A 172 0.59 1.38 14.55
CA ASP A 172 1.62 1.37 13.52
C ASP A 172 1.83 2.76 12.94
N ILE A 173 2.84 2.92 12.10
CA ILE A 173 3.20 4.19 11.49
C ILE A 173 2.84 4.12 10.00
N ARG A 174 2.12 5.13 9.49
CA ARG A 174 1.96 5.36 8.06
C ARG A 174 2.68 6.64 7.66
N VAL A 175 3.54 6.53 6.65
CA VAL A 175 4.31 7.64 6.09
C VAL A 175 3.89 7.84 4.65
N ILE A 176 3.69 9.09 4.21
CA ILE A 176 3.37 9.42 2.81
C ILE A 176 4.61 9.99 2.11
N VAL A 177 4.86 9.47 0.91
CA VAL A 177 5.94 9.92 0.01
C VAL A 177 5.33 10.41 -1.29
N VAL A 178 5.81 11.55 -1.78
CA VAL A 178 5.47 12.14 -3.08
C VAL A 178 6.74 12.59 -3.76
N GLY A 179 7.03 12.10 -4.96
CA GLY A 179 8.16 12.55 -5.78
C GLY A 179 9.54 12.37 -5.13
N GLY A 180 9.68 11.37 -4.25
CA GLY A 180 10.92 11.12 -3.51
C GLY A 180 11.06 11.97 -2.24
N GLU A 181 10.04 12.72 -1.83
CA GLU A 181 10.02 13.50 -0.59
C GLU A 181 9.04 12.90 0.42
N VAL A 182 9.43 12.81 1.69
CA VAL A 182 8.56 12.38 2.79
C VAL A 182 7.73 13.58 3.24
N LEU A 183 6.41 13.53 3.06
CA LEU A 183 5.52 14.62 3.48
C LEU A 183 5.33 14.65 5.01
N GLY A 184 5.35 13.50 5.66
CA GLY A 184 5.15 13.37 7.09
C GLY A 184 4.73 11.97 7.49
N ALA A 185 4.40 11.80 8.78
CA ALA A 185 4.01 10.53 9.37
C ALA A 185 2.81 10.65 10.31
N MET A 186 2.02 9.58 10.39
CA MET A 186 0.97 9.42 11.38
C MET A 186 1.03 8.05 12.04
N TYR A 187 0.59 7.96 13.27
CA TYR A 187 0.19 6.70 13.87
C TYR A 187 -1.24 6.35 13.45
N ARG A 188 -1.48 5.06 13.24
CA ARG A 188 -2.82 4.49 13.24
C ARG A 188 -2.97 3.70 14.53
N VAL A 189 -3.83 4.15 15.42
CA VAL A 189 -4.00 3.57 16.75
C VAL A 189 -5.25 2.69 16.74
N SER A 190 -5.11 1.40 17.04
CA SER A 190 -6.25 0.49 17.14
C SER A 190 -7.16 0.84 18.32
N VAL A 191 -8.44 0.47 18.25
CA VAL A 191 -9.46 0.81 19.26
C VAL A 191 -10.15 -0.47 19.73
N GLY A 192 -10.34 -0.56 21.05
CA GLY A 192 -10.97 -1.73 21.68
C GLY A 192 -10.10 -2.98 21.59
N ASP A 193 -10.74 -4.12 21.30
CA ASP A 193 -10.06 -5.43 21.20
C ASP A 193 -9.48 -5.73 19.81
N GLU A 194 -9.58 -4.79 18.87
CA GLU A 194 -9.00 -4.96 17.53
C GLU A 194 -7.49 -4.72 17.59
N TRP A 195 -6.71 -5.73 17.24
CA TRP A 195 -5.25 -5.67 17.23
C TRP A 195 -4.67 -5.07 15.94
N ARG A 196 -5.46 -5.06 14.85
CA ARG A 196 -5.07 -4.42 13.59
C ARG A 196 -5.33 -2.91 13.68
N THR A 197 -4.43 -2.13 13.11
CA THR A 197 -4.41 -0.67 13.22
C THR A 197 -5.11 0.06 12.07
N ASN A 198 -5.67 -0.68 11.11
CA ASN A 198 -6.27 -0.12 9.92
C ASN A 198 -7.41 0.86 10.23
N ILE A 199 -7.39 2.05 9.61
CA ILE A 199 -8.45 3.07 9.74
C ILE A 199 -9.82 2.49 9.34
N ALA A 200 -9.86 1.64 8.31
CA ALA A 200 -11.09 0.98 7.88
C ALA A 200 -11.72 0.04 8.93
N LEU A 201 -10.96 -0.36 9.95
CA LEU A 201 -11.41 -1.15 11.10
C LEU A 201 -11.66 -0.30 12.36
N GLY A 202 -11.71 1.02 12.23
CA GLY A 202 -11.95 1.95 13.33
C GLY A 202 -10.68 2.55 13.96
N GLY A 203 -9.51 2.27 13.41
CA GLY A 203 -8.26 2.86 13.88
C GLY A 203 -8.28 4.40 13.83
N LYS A 204 -7.69 5.05 14.83
CA LYS A 204 -7.63 6.51 14.92
C LYS A 204 -6.32 7.06 14.38
N PRO A 205 -6.36 8.06 13.47
CA PRO A 205 -5.16 8.72 12.98
C PRO A 205 -4.67 9.73 14.03
N VAL A 206 -3.37 9.68 14.34
CA VAL A 206 -2.70 10.59 15.29
C VAL A 206 -1.38 11.03 14.70
N GLN A 207 -1.05 12.32 14.77
CA GLN A 207 0.22 12.81 14.23
C GLN A 207 1.43 12.11 14.85
N ARG A 208 2.38 11.69 14.01
CA ARG A 208 3.72 11.19 14.41
C ARG A 208 4.77 12.18 13.89
N ARG A 209 5.62 12.66 14.77
CA ARG A 209 6.75 13.50 14.37
C ARG A 209 7.72 12.67 13.50
N LEU A 210 8.06 13.19 12.33
CA LEU A 210 9.11 12.61 11.50
C LEU A 210 10.48 12.79 12.18
N ASP A 211 11.27 11.74 12.20
CA ASP A 211 12.66 11.74 12.64
C ASP A 211 13.56 11.18 11.51
N PRO A 212 14.87 11.44 11.55
CA PRO A 212 15.78 11.06 10.47
C PRO A 212 15.83 9.56 10.16
N VAL A 213 15.65 8.70 11.19
CA VAL A 213 15.68 7.24 11.00
C VAL A 213 14.42 6.78 10.26
N LEU A 214 13.25 7.28 10.67
CA LEU A 214 11.98 6.98 10.00
C LEU A 214 11.98 7.48 8.56
N GLU A 215 12.51 8.68 8.33
CA GLU A 215 12.66 9.27 7.00
C GLU A 215 13.55 8.41 6.10
N GLU A 216 14.74 8.04 6.57
CA GLU A 216 15.69 7.19 5.83
C GLU A 216 15.08 5.83 5.46
N VAL A 217 14.46 5.15 6.42
CA VAL A 217 13.77 3.86 6.19
C VAL A 217 12.67 4.00 5.14
N THR A 218 11.89 5.08 5.22
CA THR A 218 10.79 5.35 4.29
C THR A 218 11.29 5.63 2.87
N LEU A 219 12.31 6.47 2.71
CA LEU A 219 12.89 6.80 1.40
C LEU A 219 13.52 5.57 0.74
N LYS A 220 14.27 4.76 1.48
CA LYS A 220 14.82 3.50 0.96
C LYS A 220 13.70 2.52 0.55
N ALA A 221 12.62 2.45 1.31
CA ALA A 221 11.46 1.63 0.95
C ALA A 221 10.82 2.12 -0.35
N ALA A 222 10.60 3.44 -0.49
CA ALA A 222 10.07 4.07 -1.69
C ALA A 222 10.93 3.79 -2.94
N GLU A 223 12.24 3.98 -2.81
CA GLU A 223 13.20 3.71 -3.88
C GLU A 223 13.19 2.24 -4.31
N SER A 224 13.12 1.30 -3.37
CA SER A 224 13.13 -0.14 -3.65
C SER A 224 11.97 -0.61 -4.52
N VAL A 225 10.82 0.07 -4.46
CA VAL A 225 9.63 -0.20 -5.26
C VAL A 225 9.45 0.81 -6.41
N LYS A 226 10.35 1.79 -6.56
CA LYS A 226 10.28 2.91 -7.53
C LYS A 226 8.96 3.69 -7.39
N GLY A 227 8.57 4.00 -6.16
CA GLY A 227 7.29 4.62 -5.86
C GLY A 227 7.36 6.14 -5.92
N ASP A 228 6.54 6.75 -6.78
CA ASP A 228 6.40 8.21 -6.88
C ASP A 228 5.40 8.77 -5.87
N PHE A 229 4.23 8.15 -5.76
CA PHE A 229 3.20 8.50 -4.78
C PHE A 229 2.76 7.25 -4.04
N ILE A 230 3.29 7.06 -2.84
CA ILE A 230 3.07 5.85 -2.04
C ILE A 230 2.81 6.17 -0.57
N SER A 231 2.29 5.19 0.15
CA SER A 231 2.42 5.16 1.61
C SER A 231 3.21 3.94 2.05
N VAL A 232 4.04 4.13 3.07
CA VAL A 232 4.81 3.06 3.72
C VAL A 232 4.22 2.81 5.11
N ASP A 233 3.83 1.56 5.38
CA ASP A 233 3.32 1.13 6.67
C ASP A 233 4.47 0.45 7.43
N ILE A 234 4.78 0.96 8.62
CA ILE A 234 5.95 0.58 9.42
C ILE A 234 5.49 0.16 10.82
N LEU A 235 5.99 -0.98 11.28
CA LEU A 235 5.84 -1.45 12.65
C LEU A 235 7.04 -0.97 13.45
N GLU A 236 6.80 -0.44 14.66
CA GLU A 236 7.82 -0.03 15.63
C GLU A 236 7.67 -0.91 16.87
N ASP A 237 8.68 -1.72 17.17
CA ASP A 237 8.64 -2.57 18.37
C ASP A 237 9.00 -1.80 19.64
N SER A 238 8.95 -2.47 20.79
CA SER A 238 9.23 -1.87 22.11
C SER A 238 10.68 -1.37 22.28
N THR A 239 11.59 -1.79 21.39
CA THR A 239 13.00 -1.34 21.38
C THR A 239 13.23 -0.15 20.44
N GLY A 240 12.19 0.27 19.68
CA GLY A 240 12.29 1.31 18.66
C GLY A 240 12.80 0.78 17.30
N THR A 241 12.90 -0.54 17.14
CA THR A 241 13.28 -1.12 15.84
C THR A 241 12.11 -0.99 14.85
N LEU A 242 12.41 -0.45 13.66
CA LEU A 242 11.44 -0.24 12.59
C LEU A 242 11.45 -1.42 11.61
N TYR A 243 10.26 -1.92 11.28
CA TYR A 243 10.04 -2.99 10.30
C TYR A 243 9.07 -2.49 9.22
N VAL A 244 9.47 -2.50 7.96
CA VAL A 244 8.54 -2.19 6.86
C VAL A 244 7.58 -3.36 6.69
N ASN A 245 6.29 -3.10 6.88
CA ASN A 245 5.23 -4.10 6.82
C ASN A 245 4.56 -4.18 5.45
N GLU A 246 4.31 -3.01 4.84
CA GLU A 246 3.60 -2.89 3.55
C GLU A 246 3.95 -1.56 2.88
N VAL A 247 3.92 -1.54 1.53
CA VAL A 247 3.96 -0.31 0.73
C VAL A 247 2.72 -0.27 -0.15
N ASN A 248 2.00 0.84 -0.14
CA ASN A 248 0.77 1.00 -0.91
C ASN A 248 1.01 1.92 -2.10
N GLY A 249 0.80 1.40 -3.33
CA GLY A 249 1.02 2.12 -4.58
C GLY A 249 -0.16 3.01 -5.03
N VAL A 250 -1.31 2.95 -4.34
CA VAL A 250 -2.47 3.86 -4.53
C VAL A 250 -2.96 4.24 -3.13
N PRO A 251 -2.22 5.09 -2.39
CA PRO A 251 -2.50 5.34 -0.99
C PRO A 251 -3.77 6.14 -0.76
N GLU A 252 -4.51 5.79 0.28
CA GLU A 252 -5.53 6.64 0.89
C GLU A 252 -4.84 7.60 1.87
N PHE A 253 -5.22 8.88 1.81
CA PHE A 253 -4.55 9.91 2.62
C PHE A 253 -5.50 10.82 3.42
N LYS A 254 -6.81 10.56 3.42
CA LYS A 254 -7.77 11.32 4.24
C LYS A 254 -7.36 11.35 5.72
N GLY A 255 -7.14 10.18 6.33
CA GLY A 255 -6.73 10.11 7.74
C GLY A 255 -5.37 10.75 8.01
N PHE A 256 -4.46 10.71 7.04
CA PHE A 256 -3.17 11.39 7.14
C PHE A 256 -3.34 12.91 7.17
N MET A 257 -4.16 13.48 6.28
CA MET A 257 -4.48 14.92 6.28
C MET A 257 -5.16 15.34 7.59
N GLU A 258 -6.07 14.51 8.11
CA GLU A 258 -6.75 14.74 9.39
C GLU A 258 -5.76 14.79 10.56
N ALA A 259 -4.79 13.87 10.60
CA ALA A 259 -3.81 13.79 11.68
C ALA A 259 -2.74 14.89 11.61
N THR A 260 -2.29 15.26 10.40
CA THR A 260 -1.10 16.09 10.20
C THR A 260 -1.40 17.51 9.75
N GLY A 261 -2.58 17.77 9.18
CA GLY A 261 -2.93 19.06 8.55
C GLY A 261 -2.24 19.29 7.19
N ILE A 262 -1.44 18.31 6.68
CA ILE A 262 -0.69 18.46 5.43
C ILE A 262 -1.62 18.25 4.23
N ASP A 263 -1.62 19.20 3.28
CA ASP A 263 -2.40 19.12 2.04
C ASP A 263 -1.71 18.22 1.00
N VAL A 264 -1.89 16.91 1.14
CA VAL A 264 -1.31 15.90 0.24
C VAL A 264 -1.73 16.12 -1.21
N ALA A 265 -2.96 16.57 -1.46
CA ALA A 265 -3.46 16.79 -2.82
C ALA A 265 -2.68 17.91 -3.52
N SER A 266 -2.35 18.98 -2.81
CA SER A 266 -1.53 20.07 -3.35
C SER A 266 -0.10 19.62 -3.66
N GLU A 267 0.56 18.89 -2.77
CA GLU A 267 1.92 18.38 -3.01
C GLU A 267 1.95 17.39 -4.18
N LEU A 268 0.96 16.49 -4.25
CA LEU A 268 0.84 15.57 -5.38
C LEU A 268 0.65 16.31 -6.72
N VAL A 269 -0.19 17.34 -6.76
CA VAL A 269 -0.43 18.10 -8.00
C VAL A 269 0.82 18.87 -8.42
N LYS A 270 1.57 19.47 -7.49
CA LYS A 270 2.88 20.08 -7.79
C LYS A 270 3.82 19.07 -8.47
N PHE A 271 3.97 17.89 -7.86
CA PHE A 271 4.79 16.81 -8.43
C PHE A 271 4.33 16.39 -9.82
N LEU A 272 3.01 16.18 -10.06
CA LEU A 272 2.49 15.82 -11.38
C LEU A 272 2.80 16.88 -12.44
N ILE A 273 2.74 18.17 -12.09
CA ILE A 273 3.11 19.27 -12.99
C ILE A 273 4.60 19.22 -13.33
N GLU A 274 5.47 18.91 -12.38
CA GLU A 274 6.90 18.75 -12.62
C GLU A 274 7.19 17.56 -13.53
N VAL A 275 6.53 16.42 -13.31
CA VAL A 275 6.65 15.22 -14.17
C VAL A 275 6.20 15.53 -15.60
N SER A 276 5.14 16.33 -15.78
CA SER A 276 4.61 16.67 -17.09
C SER A 276 5.53 17.57 -17.94
N LYS A 277 6.57 18.15 -17.34
CA LYS A 277 7.56 19.01 -18.01
C LYS A 277 8.83 18.24 -18.45
N ARG A 278 8.96 16.97 -18.03
CA ARG A 278 10.07 16.08 -18.40
C ARG A 278 9.82 15.45 -19.76
#